data_02f30dbc537b9ad77da6ccac08e62403
#
_entry.id   02f30dbc537b9ad77da6ccac08e62403
#
_cell.length_a   1.000
_cell.length_b   1.000
_cell.length_c   1.000
_cell.angle_alpha   90.00
_cell.angle_beta   90.00
_cell.angle_gamma   90.00
#
_symmetry.space_group_name_H-M   'P 1'
#
loop_
_entity.id
_entity.type
_entity.pdbx_description
1 polymer ?
#
loop_
_entity_poly.entity_id
_entity_poly.type
_entity_poly.pdbx_seq_one_letter_code
_entity_poly.pdbx_strand_id
1 'polypeptide(L)'
;MLKRKIEKSLLQWKNSPDHNPLIIKGCRQCGKTFITESFAKGNYKHTVYLNFFENPECKEIFAGSLDIDNLTMLITAFLGNKAQFKPHETVIILDEIQSCPEARTALKFFKLDGRYDVIATGSLLGIKGYNQNPASIPVGYETVMEMYPLDFEEFLWANGINEAIIDSLQSCLINEKPVPSALHHRMQELLLQYAVVGGMPAAVNAFIETKQLNLVLSIQRNIIASYEDDMVKYAENKDKPLIKACFQSIPKQLSKENKKFQYSLIKKGSTAARFAGSLQWVEDAGIIKRCYNPVSYTHLTL
;
A
#
# COMPACT_ATOMS: atom_id res chain seq x y z
N MET A 1 -16.00 8.96 -3.53
CA MET A 1 -15.05 7.83 -3.44
C MET A 1 -14.00 7.99 -4.52
N LEU A 2 -12.72 7.85 -4.20
CA LEU A 2 -11.64 7.92 -5.19
C LEU A 2 -11.56 6.60 -5.96
N LYS A 3 -11.65 6.65 -7.29
CA LYS A 3 -11.47 5.48 -8.17
C LYS A 3 -10.01 5.04 -8.15
N ARG A 4 -9.75 3.74 -8.02
CA ARG A 4 -8.40 3.18 -7.92
C ARG A 4 -8.16 2.09 -8.96
N LYS A 5 -6.95 2.07 -9.53
CA LYS A 5 -6.54 1.04 -10.52
C LYS A 5 -6.57 -0.37 -9.94
N ILE A 6 -6.24 -0.49 -8.65
CA ILE A 6 -6.22 -1.78 -7.96
C ILE A 6 -7.59 -2.48 -7.96
N GLU A 7 -8.71 -1.75 -8.07
CA GLU A 7 -10.06 -2.33 -8.14
C GLU A 7 -10.20 -3.32 -9.31
N LYS A 8 -9.60 -2.98 -10.45
CA LYS A 8 -9.57 -3.88 -11.63
C LYS A 8 -8.78 -5.16 -11.32
N SER A 9 -7.66 -5.05 -10.62
CA SER A 9 -6.85 -6.21 -10.23
C SER A 9 -7.56 -7.08 -9.19
N LEU A 10 -8.31 -6.46 -8.27
CA LEU A 10 -9.13 -7.18 -7.29
C LEU A 10 -10.25 -7.98 -7.97
N LEU A 11 -10.91 -7.39 -8.96
CA LEU A 11 -11.93 -8.10 -9.76
C LEU A 11 -11.32 -9.26 -10.56
N GLN A 12 -10.14 -9.05 -11.15
CA GLN A 12 -9.43 -10.12 -11.86
C GLN A 12 -9.06 -11.25 -10.92
N TRP A 13 -8.55 -10.93 -9.72
CA TRP A 13 -8.22 -11.91 -8.70
C TRP A 13 -9.46 -12.73 -8.29
N LYS A 14 -10.57 -12.08 -7.96
CA LYS A 14 -11.81 -12.75 -7.56
C LYS A 14 -12.35 -13.69 -8.63
N ASN A 15 -12.28 -13.26 -9.90
CA ASN A 15 -12.81 -14.03 -11.03
C ASN A 15 -11.81 -15.10 -11.56
N SER A 16 -10.60 -15.13 -11.04
CA SER A 16 -9.62 -16.16 -11.42
C SER A 16 -10.00 -17.50 -10.78
N PRO A 17 -10.10 -18.58 -11.55
CA PRO A 17 -10.34 -19.89 -10.98
C PRO A 17 -9.18 -20.29 -10.06
N ASP A 18 -9.53 -20.91 -8.93
CA ASP A 18 -8.53 -21.43 -7.98
C ASP A 18 -7.52 -20.38 -7.44
N HIS A 19 -7.96 -19.12 -7.25
CA HIS A 19 -7.12 -18.06 -6.70
C HIS A 19 -6.73 -18.33 -5.24
N ASN A 20 -5.54 -17.87 -4.87
CA ASN A 20 -5.06 -17.94 -3.48
C ASN A 20 -5.66 -16.81 -2.63
N PRO A 21 -5.70 -16.93 -1.30
CA PRO A 21 -5.89 -15.80 -0.40
C PRO A 21 -5.03 -14.61 -0.80
N LEU A 22 -5.59 -13.42 -0.73
CA LEU A 22 -4.94 -12.18 -1.17
C LEU A 22 -4.34 -11.43 0.00
N ILE A 23 -3.11 -10.97 -0.14
CA ILE A 23 -2.51 -9.97 0.75
C ILE A 23 -2.34 -8.65 0.00
N ILE A 24 -3.00 -7.60 0.48
CA ILE A 24 -2.79 -6.24 -0.01
C ILE A 24 -1.79 -5.56 0.90
N LYS A 25 -0.56 -5.40 0.42
CA LYS A 25 0.48 -4.65 1.11
C LYS A 25 0.61 -3.25 0.52
N GLY A 26 1.01 -2.29 1.31
CA GLY A 26 1.24 -0.92 0.83
C GLY A 26 1.67 -0.01 1.96
N CYS A 27 2.12 1.18 1.59
CA CYS A 27 2.50 2.18 2.58
C CYS A 27 1.32 2.55 3.50
N ARG A 28 1.64 3.13 4.65
CA ARG A 28 0.61 3.56 5.60
C ARG A 28 -0.28 4.64 4.98
N GLN A 29 -1.57 4.63 5.29
CA GLN A 29 -2.57 5.63 4.85
C GLN A 29 -2.79 5.70 3.32
N CYS A 30 -2.32 4.73 2.52
CA CYS A 30 -2.62 4.68 1.08
C CYS A 30 -4.04 4.19 0.75
N GLY A 31 -4.84 3.79 1.78
CA GLY A 31 -6.25 3.44 1.63
C GLY A 31 -6.54 1.94 1.52
N LYS A 32 -5.64 1.05 2.00
CA LYS A 32 -5.81 -0.42 1.95
C LYS A 32 -7.14 -0.89 2.57
N THR A 33 -7.36 -0.57 3.84
CA THR A 33 -8.57 -0.96 4.58
C THR A 33 -9.83 -0.49 3.84
N PHE A 34 -9.85 0.78 3.42
CA PHE A 34 -10.98 1.37 2.71
C PHE A 34 -11.31 0.63 1.41
N ILE A 35 -10.30 0.38 0.55
CA ILE A 35 -10.52 -0.29 -0.74
C ILE A 35 -10.97 -1.75 -0.54
N THR A 36 -10.41 -2.44 0.45
CA THR A 36 -10.75 -3.82 0.78
C THR A 36 -12.19 -3.94 1.25
N GLU A 37 -12.61 -3.07 2.19
CA GLU A 37 -14.00 -3.05 2.65
C GLU A 37 -14.98 -2.67 1.54
N SER A 38 -14.63 -1.64 0.73
CA SER A 38 -15.48 -1.21 -0.39
C SER A 38 -15.62 -2.32 -1.42
N PHE A 39 -14.54 -3.00 -1.76
CA PHE A 39 -14.54 -4.15 -2.67
C PHE A 39 -15.37 -5.30 -2.12
N ALA A 40 -15.22 -5.64 -0.84
CA ALA A 40 -15.98 -6.68 -0.19
C ALA A 40 -17.48 -6.39 -0.22
N LYS A 41 -17.90 -5.19 0.18
CA LYS A 41 -19.32 -4.76 0.19
C LYS A 41 -19.96 -4.79 -1.21
N GLY A 42 -19.18 -4.50 -2.26
CA GLY A 42 -19.68 -4.50 -3.63
C GLY A 42 -19.70 -5.87 -4.31
N ASN A 43 -18.96 -6.86 -3.79
CA ASN A 43 -18.71 -8.13 -4.50
C ASN A 43 -19.08 -9.38 -3.72
N TYR A 44 -19.42 -9.30 -2.43
CA TYR A 44 -19.81 -10.43 -1.59
C TYR A 44 -21.10 -10.14 -0.84
N LYS A 45 -21.87 -11.17 -0.53
CA LYS A 45 -23.10 -11.04 0.27
C LYS A 45 -22.80 -10.83 1.74
N HIS A 46 -21.72 -11.46 2.23
CA HIS A 46 -21.31 -11.42 3.62
C HIS A 46 -19.84 -11.03 3.72
N THR A 47 -19.54 -10.16 4.67
CA THR A 47 -18.16 -9.74 4.97
C THR A 47 -17.90 -9.95 6.45
N VAL A 48 -16.86 -10.71 6.76
CA VAL A 48 -16.35 -10.92 8.11
C VAL A 48 -15.06 -10.11 8.24
N TYR A 49 -15.00 -9.18 9.20
CA TYR A 49 -13.87 -8.27 9.35
C TYR A 49 -13.22 -8.43 10.72
N LEU A 50 -11.90 -8.68 10.73
CA LEU A 50 -11.06 -8.76 11.92
C LEU A 50 -9.88 -7.79 11.74
N ASN A 51 -9.67 -6.90 12.73
CA ASN A 51 -8.53 -5.99 12.77
C ASN A 51 -7.65 -6.34 13.98
N PHE A 52 -6.45 -6.86 13.73
CA PHE A 52 -5.53 -7.35 14.76
C PHE A 52 -4.82 -6.24 15.54
N PHE A 53 -4.91 -4.99 15.07
CA PHE A 53 -4.36 -3.84 15.77
C PHE A 53 -5.40 -3.18 16.68
N GLU A 54 -6.63 -3.00 16.18
CA GLU A 54 -7.73 -2.38 16.95
C GLU A 54 -8.31 -3.33 17.99
N ASN A 55 -8.38 -4.64 17.68
CA ASN A 55 -8.92 -5.69 18.53
C ASN A 55 -7.87 -6.78 18.78
N PRO A 56 -6.85 -6.55 19.63
CA PRO A 56 -5.78 -7.53 19.85
C PRO A 56 -6.27 -8.89 20.37
N GLU A 57 -7.43 -8.93 21.02
CA GLU A 57 -8.06 -10.15 21.55
C GLU A 57 -8.39 -11.15 20.43
N CYS A 58 -8.69 -10.68 19.20
CA CYS A 58 -8.99 -11.59 18.11
C CYS A 58 -7.79 -12.45 17.66
N LYS A 59 -6.57 -12.18 18.16
CA LYS A 59 -5.39 -13.02 17.92
C LYS A 59 -5.53 -14.38 18.58
N GLU A 60 -6.23 -14.47 19.69
CA GLU A 60 -6.47 -15.73 20.42
C GLU A 60 -7.23 -16.74 19.57
N ILE A 61 -8.04 -16.29 18.60
CA ILE A 61 -8.75 -17.13 17.65
C ILE A 61 -7.77 -18.00 16.85
N PHE A 62 -6.57 -17.47 16.57
CA PHE A 62 -5.56 -18.11 15.74
C PHE A 62 -4.44 -18.80 16.54
N ALA A 63 -4.50 -18.74 17.88
CA ALA A 63 -3.46 -19.33 18.74
C ALA A 63 -3.53 -20.86 18.83
N GLY A 64 -4.66 -21.47 18.47
CA GLY A 64 -4.90 -22.92 18.58
C GLY A 64 -4.92 -23.63 17.23
N SER A 65 -5.92 -24.53 17.06
CA SER A 65 -6.13 -25.22 15.80
C SER A 65 -6.53 -24.26 14.69
N LEU A 66 -5.82 -24.32 13.56
CA LEU A 66 -6.11 -23.53 12.35
C LEU A 66 -7.08 -24.24 11.39
N ASP A 67 -7.77 -25.28 11.86
CA ASP A 67 -8.87 -25.88 11.13
C ASP A 67 -9.98 -24.88 10.87
N ILE A 68 -10.54 -24.87 9.65
CA ILE A 68 -11.47 -23.83 9.22
C ILE A 68 -12.79 -23.87 9.96
N ASP A 69 -13.30 -25.06 10.32
CA ASP A 69 -14.54 -25.16 11.10
C ASP A 69 -14.33 -24.60 12.52
N ASN A 70 -13.16 -24.89 13.13
CA ASN A 70 -12.79 -24.30 14.40
C ASN A 70 -12.64 -22.75 14.30
N LEU A 71 -11.94 -22.25 13.30
CA LEU A 71 -11.74 -20.82 13.11
C LEU A 71 -13.08 -20.08 12.89
N THR A 72 -13.95 -20.61 12.04
CA THR A 72 -15.27 -19.99 11.78
C THR A 72 -16.16 -20.00 13.02
N MET A 73 -16.12 -21.07 13.82
CA MET A 73 -16.80 -21.14 15.11
C MET A 73 -16.29 -20.08 16.09
N LEU A 74 -14.97 -19.96 16.26
CA LEU A 74 -14.35 -18.98 17.17
C LEU A 74 -14.61 -17.54 16.71
N ILE A 75 -14.50 -17.27 15.41
CA ILE A 75 -14.83 -15.94 14.84
C ILE A 75 -16.31 -15.62 15.09
N THR A 76 -17.20 -16.59 14.93
CA THR A 76 -18.63 -16.39 15.20
C THR A 76 -18.87 -16.13 16.68
N ALA A 77 -18.20 -16.83 17.58
CA ALA A 77 -18.28 -16.58 19.01
C ALA A 77 -17.77 -15.18 19.38
N PHE A 78 -16.74 -14.68 18.72
CA PHE A 78 -16.15 -13.36 18.95
C PHE A 78 -17.00 -12.22 18.39
N LEU A 79 -17.50 -12.35 17.14
CA LEU A 79 -18.24 -11.29 16.44
C LEU A 79 -19.76 -11.36 16.60
N GLY A 80 -20.28 -12.49 17.08
CA GLY A 80 -21.73 -12.74 17.18
C GLY A 80 -22.44 -12.67 15.82
N ASN A 81 -23.59 -12.03 15.80
CA ASN A 81 -24.42 -11.90 14.58
C ASN A 81 -23.77 -11.16 13.41
N LYS A 82 -22.61 -10.53 13.62
CA LYS A 82 -21.83 -9.87 12.54
C LYS A 82 -21.06 -10.87 11.69
N ALA A 83 -20.83 -12.08 12.17
CA ALA A 83 -20.14 -13.14 11.43
C ALA A 83 -21.17 -14.07 10.77
N GLN A 84 -21.25 -14.03 9.45
CA GLN A 84 -22.08 -14.93 8.68
C GLN A 84 -21.20 -15.69 7.68
N PHE A 85 -21.07 -17.00 7.88
CA PHE A 85 -20.26 -17.85 7.04
C PHE A 85 -21.16 -18.67 6.09
N LYS A 86 -21.15 -18.28 4.81
CA LYS A 86 -21.77 -19.03 3.72
C LYS A 86 -20.74 -19.34 2.65
N PRO A 87 -20.53 -20.62 2.29
CA PRO A 87 -19.56 -20.98 1.27
C PRO A 87 -19.73 -20.18 -0.01
N HIS A 88 -18.63 -19.66 -0.56
CA HIS A 88 -18.55 -18.87 -1.81
C HIS A 88 -19.33 -17.53 -1.82
N GLU A 89 -20.01 -17.17 -0.71
CA GLU A 89 -20.73 -15.90 -0.57
C GLU A 89 -20.08 -14.96 0.47
N THR A 90 -19.17 -15.50 1.32
CA THR A 90 -18.51 -14.77 2.39
C THR A 90 -17.04 -14.49 2.04
N VAL A 91 -16.60 -13.25 2.25
CA VAL A 91 -15.19 -12.87 2.28
C VAL A 91 -14.76 -12.56 3.72
N ILE A 92 -13.59 -13.04 4.10
CA ILE A 92 -12.96 -12.75 5.39
C ILE A 92 -11.87 -11.71 5.17
N ILE A 93 -11.95 -10.59 5.89
CA ILE A 93 -10.93 -9.53 5.87
C ILE A 93 -10.11 -9.64 7.15
N LEU A 94 -8.80 -9.82 6.98
CA LEU A 94 -7.81 -9.87 8.06
C LEU A 94 -6.93 -8.61 7.98
N ASP A 95 -7.34 -7.55 8.70
CA ASP A 95 -6.64 -6.27 8.64
C ASP A 95 -5.47 -6.21 9.63
N GLU A 96 -4.37 -5.56 9.22
CA GLU A 96 -3.10 -5.47 9.96
C GLU A 96 -2.53 -6.86 10.31
N ILE A 97 -2.54 -7.79 9.32
CA ILE A 97 -2.16 -9.21 9.48
C ILE A 97 -0.77 -9.42 10.07
N GLN A 98 0.17 -8.46 9.89
CA GLN A 98 1.50 -8.54 10.51
C GLN A 98 1.46 -8.53 12.04
N SER A 99 0.34 -8.13 12.63
CA SER A 99 0.13 -8.17 14.09
C SER A 99 -0.27 -9.56 14.61
N CYS A 100 -0.58 -10.52 13.70
CA CYS A 100 -0.95 -11.90 14.03
C CYS A 100 -0.33 -12.88 13.01
N PRO A 101 0.92 -13.33 13.23
CA PRO A 101 1.61 -14.25 12.31
C PRO A 101 0.87 -15.58 12.09
N GLU A 102 0.15 -16.05 13.11
CA GLU A 102 -0.68 -17.25 13.07
C GLU A 102 -1.83 -17.12 12.07
N ALA A 103 -2.45 -15.94 11.99
CA ALA A 103 -3.48 -15.65 11.00
C ALA A 103 -2.91 -15.68 9.56
N ARG A 104 -1.65 -15.27 9.35
CA ARG A 104 -0.99 -15.41 8.06
C ARG A 104 -0.74 -16.90 7.72
N THR A 105 -0.35 -17.69 8.72
CA THR A 105 -0.21 -19.14 8.57
C THR A 105 -1.55 -19.80 8.20
N ALA A 106 -2.67 -19.30 8.75
CA ALA A 106 -4.01 -19.80 8.47
C ALA A 106 -4.44 -19.62 7.00
N LEU A 107 -3.83 -18.69 6.23
CA LEU A 107 -4.12 -18.51 4.81
C LEU A 107 -3.96 -19.81 4.00
N LYS A 108 -2.97 -20.63 4.34
CA LYS A 108 -2.79 -21.96 3.72
C LYS A 108 -4.03 -22.84 3.92
N PHE A 109 -4.57 -22.86 5.13
CA PHE A 109 -5.72 -23.73 5.45
C PHE A 109 -6.99 -23.19 4.78
N PHE A 110 -7.19 -21.88 4.72
CA PHE A 110 -8.28 -21.28 3.94
C PHE A 110 -8.20 -21.62 2.46
N LYS A 111 -6.99 -21.63 1.87
CA LYS A 111 -6.79 -22.03 0.47
C LYS A 111 -7.13 -23.49 0.24
N LEU A 112 -6.72 -24.38 1.13
CA LEU A 112 -6.96 -25.82 1.00
C LEU A 112 -8.45 -26.18 1.22
N ASP A 113 -9.14 -25.44 2.08
CA ASP A 113 -10.57 -25.61 2.33
C ASP A 113 -11.43 -25.07 1.17
N GLY A 114 -11.11 -23.90 0.64
CA GLY A 114 -11.71 -23.31 -0.55
C GLY A 114 -13.14 -22.75 -0.38
N ARG A 115 -13.75 -22.84 0.80
CA ARG A 115 -15.12 -22.35 1.04
C ARG A 115 -15.23 -20.83 1.10
N TYR A 116 -14.16 -20.14 1.51
CA TYR A 116 -14.19 -18.70 1.80
C TYR A 116 -13.01 -17.98 1.15
N ASP A 117 -13.30 -16.86 0.54
CA ASP A 117 -12.27 -15.94 0.08
C ASP A 117 -11.68 -15.18 1.27
N VAL A 118 -10.37 -14.97 1.25
CA VAL A 118 -9.67 -14.23 2.30
C VAL A 118 -8.86 -13.10 1.68
N ILE A 119 -9.07 -11.88 2.19
CA ILE A 119 -8.27 -10.70 1.86
C ILE A 119 -7.60 -10.20 3.14
N ALA A 120 -6.29 -10.28 3.19
CA ALA A 120 -5.51 -9.71 4.27
C ALA A 120 -4.92 -8.37 3.85
N THR A 121 -4.79 -7.43 4.80
CA THR A 121 -4.07 -6.19 4.57
C THR A 121 -2.92 -6.03 5.55
N GLY A 122 -1.91 -5.27 5.17
CA GLY A 122 -0.81 -4.97 6.06
C GLY A 122 0.16 -3.92 5.54
N SER A 123 0.95 -3.37 6.44
CA SER A 123 2.01 -2.44 6.07
C SER A 123 3.16 -3.17 5.36
N LEU A 124 3.87 -2.48 4.46
CA LEU A 124 5.01 -3.05 3.75
C LEU A 124 6.08 -3.59 4.70
N LEU A 125 6.42 -2.84 5.75
CA LEU A 125 7.40 -3.25 6.76
C LEU A 125 6.96 -4.48 7.54
N GLY A 126 5.71 -4.50 7.96
CA GLY A 126 5.16 -5.62 8.72
C GLY A 126 5.12 -6.92 7.90
N ILE A 127 4.73 -6.85 6.63
CA ILE A 127 4.65 -8.02 5.75
C ILE A 127 6.06 -8.56 5.38
N LYS A 128 7.07 -7.68 5.26
CA LYS A 128 8.48 -8.10 5.01
C LYS A 128 9.17 -8.73 6.22
N GLY A 129 8.53 -8.77 7.38
CA GLY A 129 9.07 -9.47 8.55
C GLY A 129 10.09 -8.67 9.37
N TYR A 130 10.14 -7.34 9.22
CA TYR A 130 10.90 -6.51 10.15
C TYR A 130 10.34 -6.70 11.57
N ASN A 131 11.14 -7.20 12.50
CA ASN A 131 10.81 -7.54 13.90
C ASN A 131 9.94 -8.80 14.11
N GLN A 132 9.84 -9.71 13.16
CA GLN A 132 9.16 -10.98 13.36
C GLN A 132 10.12 -12.15 13.17
N ASN A 133 9.92 -13.21 13.98
CA ASN A 133 10.48 -14.51 13.68
C ASN A 133 9.98 -14.96 12.30
N PRO A 134 10.85 -15.50 11.43
CA PRO A 134 10.45 -15.97 10.09
C PRO A 134 9.58 -17.24 10.14
N ALA A 135 8.81 -17.45 11.21
CA ALA A 135 7.91 -18.56 11.34
C ALA A 135 6.86 -18.52 10.24
N SER A 136 7.04 -19.42 9.29
CA SER A 136 6.08 -19.91 8.32
C SER A 136 5.30 -18.87 7.49
N ILE A 137 6.00 -18.17 6.59
CA ILE A 137 5.32 -17.61 5.42
C ILE A 137 4.81 -18.80 4.60
N PRO A 138 3.51 -18.91 4.32
CA PRO A 138 2.95 -20.01 3.53
C PRO A 138 3.29 -19.83 2.05
N VAL A 139 4.52 -20.18 1.67
CA VAL A 139 5.00 -20.04 0.30
C VAL A 139 4.08 -20.80 -0.66
N GLY A 140 3.58 -20.12 -1.69
CA GLY A 140 2.70 -20.70 -2.71
C GLY A 140 1.19 -20.69 -2.37
N TYR A 141 0.80 -20.27 -1.15
CA TYR A 141 -0.59 -20.21 -0.71
C TYR A 141 -1.15 -18.81 -0.50
N GLU A 142 -0.41 -17.79 -0.96
CA GLU A 142 -0.86 -16.41 -0.90
C GLU A 142 -0.56 -15.71 -2.23
N THR A 143 -1.45 -14.82 -2.66
CA THR A 143 -1.21 -13.84 -3.73
C THR A 143 -0.95 -12.49 -3.09
N VAL A 144 0.10 -11.80 -3.52
CA VAL A 144 0.44 -10.50 -2.95
C VAL A 144 0.23 -9.40 -3.99
N MET A 145 -0.62 -8.42 -3.66
CA MET A 145 -0.79 -7.18 -4.42
C MET A 145 -0.20 -6.01 -3.66
N GLU A 146 0.47 -5.11 -4.38
CA GLU A 146 1.02 -3.89 -3.79
C GLU A 146 0.15 -2.69 -4.14
N MET A 147 -0.29 -1.96 -3.10
CA MET A 147 -1.08 -0.75 -3.24
C MET A 147 -0.22 0.48 -2.96
N TYR A 148 -0.20 1.38 -3.93
CA TYR A 148 0.52 2.65 -3.84
C TYR A 148 -0.44 3.81 -3.52
N PRO A 149 0.05 4.99 -3.11
CA PRO A 149 -0.72 6.22 -3.21
C PRO A 149 -1.26 6.44 -4.62
N LEU A 150 -2.22 7.35 -4.81
CA LEU A 150 -2.76 7.65 -6.14
C LEU A 150 -1.62 8.05 -7.08
N ASP A 151 -1.60 7.46 -8.26
CA ASP A 151 -0.76 7.95 -9.35
C ASP A 151 -1.42 9.15 -10.06
N PHE A 152 -0.73 9.73 -11.04
CA PHE A 152 -1.25 10.91 -11.72
C PHE A 152 -2.56 10.63 -12.47
N GLU A 153 -2.72 9.46 -13.07
CA GLU A 153 -3.96 9.09 -13.74
C GLU A 153 -5.14 8.94 -12.78
N GLU A 154 -4.93 8.32 -11.61
CA GLU A 154 -5.94 8.24 -10.54
C GLU A 154 -6.28 9.65 -9.99
N PHE A 155 -5.29 10.55 -9.93
CA PHE A 155 -5.51 11.95 -9.58
C PHE A 155 -6.31 12.69 -10.66
N LEU A 156 -6.07 12.42 -11.95
CA LEU A 156 -6.87 12.94 -13.05
C LEU A 156 -8.33 12.50 -12.93
N TRP A 157 -8.60 11.20 -12.69
CA TRP A 157 -9.95 10.69 -12.45
C TRP A 157 -10.63 11.42 -11.29
N ALA A 158 -9.91 11.61 -10.19
CA ALA A 158 -10.40 12.33 -9.03
C ALA A 158 -10.76 13.80 -9.31
N ASN A 159 -10.12 14.42 -10.30
CA ASN A 159 -10.43 15.78 -10.79
C ASN A 159 -11.44 15.81 -11.97
N GLY A 160 -12.13 14.70 -12.25
CA GLY A 160 -13.19 14.62 -13.26
C GLY A 160 -12.70 14.38 -14.68
N ILE A 161 -11.42 14.06 -14.88
CA ILE A 161 -10.92 13.63 -16.20
C ILE A 161 -11.34 12.18 -16.41
N ASN A 162 -12.11 11.92 -17.44
CA ASN A 162 -12.59 10.58 -17.76
C ASN A 162 -11.57 9.77 -18.59
N GLU A 163 -11.81 8.46 -18.70
CA GLU A 163 -10.94 7.54 -19.45
C GLU A 163 -10.83 7.93 -20.93
N ALA A 164 -11.90 8.42 -21.57
CA ALA A 164 -11.87 8.81 -22.97
C ALA A 164 -10.86 9.93 -23.27
N ILE A 165 -10.67 10.86 -22.32
CA ILE A 165 -9.63 11.91 -22.43
C ILE A 165 -8.24 11.30 -22.32
N ILE A 166 -8.04 10.35 -21.41
CA ILE A 166 -6.77 9.65 -21.23
C ILE A 166 -6.43 8.82 -22.46
N ASP A 167 -7.41 8.09 -23.01
CA ASP A 167 -7.28 7.32 -24.27
C ASP A 167 -6.92 8.24 -25.45
N SER A 168 -7.51 9.43 -25.49
CA SER A 168 -7.18 10.45 -26.50
C SER A 168 -5.73 10.92 -26.39
N LEU A 169 -5.23 11.14 -25.17
CA LEU A 169 -3.81 11.50 -24.93
C LEU A 169 -2.86 10.36 -25.36
N GLN A 170 -3.20 9.11 -25.02
CA GLN A 170 -2.44 7.94 -25.43
C GLN A 170 -2.44 7.80 -26.97
N SER A 171 -3.59 8.04 -27.61
CA SER A 171 -3.69 8.03 -29.06
C SER A 171 -2.82 9.11 -29.71
N CYS A 172 -2.74 10.31 -29.14
CA CYS A 172 -1.84 11.35 -29.62
C CYS A 172 -0.38 10.89 -29.55
N LEU A 173 0.04 10.26 -28.45
CA LEU A 173 1.39 9.73 -28.28
C LEU A 173 1.70 8.61 -29.27
N ILE A 174 0.81 7.62 -29.42
CA ILE A 174 1.01 6.47 -30.32
C ILE A 174 1.10 6.91 -31.79
N ASN A 175 0.29 7.89 -32.19
CA ASN A 175 0.22 8.38 -33.57
C ASN A 175 1.15 9.58 -33.83
N GLU A 176 2.00 9.93 -32.87
CA GLU A 176 2.94 11.08 -32.95
C GLU A 176 2.23 12.41 -33.32
N LYS A 177 0.99 12.58 -32.85
CA LYS A 177 0.19 13.80 -33.08
C LYS A 177 0.30 14.75 -31.89
N PRO A 178 0.34 16.08 -32.15
CA PRO A 178 0.33 17.04 -31.07
C PRO A 178 -0.99 16.97 -30.28
N VAL A 179 -0.87 17.09 -28.95
CA VAL A 179 -2.04 17.23 -28.07
C VAL A 179 -2.67 18.63 -28.31
N PRO A 180 -3.99 18.75 -28.43
CA PRO A 180 -4.66 20.05 -28.55
C PRO A 180 -4.25 20.99 -27.42
N SER A 181 -3.96 22.26 -27.74
CA SER A 181 -3.36 23.23 -26.80
C SER A 181 -4.16 23.39 -25.50
N ALA A 182 -5.49 23.46 -25.60
CA ALA A 182 -6.36 23.59 -24.42
C ALA A 182 -6.25 22.36 -23.49
N LEU A 183 -6.19 21.15 -24.06
CA LEU A 183 -6.01 19.93 -23.28
C LEU A 183 -4.62 19.84 -22.68
N HIS A 184 -3.60 20.21 -23.43
CA HIS A 184 -2.21 20.26 -22.94
C HIS A 184 -2.05 21.20 -21.75
N HIS A 185 -2.55 22.43 -21.83
CA HIS A 185 -2.53 23.40 -20.72
C HIS A 185 -3.25 22.84 -19.49
N ARG A 186 -4.43 22.24 -19.69
CA ARG A 186 -5.17 21.64 -18.57
C ARG A 186 -4.40 20.49 -17.90
N MET A 187 -3.74 19.64 -18.68
CA MET A 187 -2.90 18.56 -18.12
C MET A 187 -1.70 19.10 -17.36
N GLN A 188 -1.07 20.17 -17.85
CA GLN A 188 0.04 20.82 -17.14
C GLN A 188 -0.42 21.42 -15.79
N GLU A 189 -1.55 22.10 -15.74
CA GLU A 189 -2.11 22.61 -14.48
C GLU A 189 -2.36 21.49 -13.48
N LEU A 190 -2.99 20.38 -13.92
CA LEU A 190 -3.26 19.23 -13.06
C LEU A 190 -1.99 18.53 -12.60
N LEU A 191 -0.96 18.47 -13.45
CA LEU A 191 0.35 17.91 -13.08
C LEU A 191 1.03 18.77 -12.01
N LEU A 192 0.98 20.09 -12.11
CA LEU A 192 1.50 20.99 -11.09
C LEU A 192 0.74 20.85 -9.77
N GLN A 193 -0.60 20.74 -9.84
CA GLN A 193 -1.42 20.47 -8.66
C GLN A 193 -1.04 19.13 -8.03
N TYR A 194 -0.90 18.07 -8.81
CA TYR A 194 -0.47 16.76 -8.34
C TYR A 194 0.92 16.79 -7.70
N ALA A 195 1.85 17.55 -8.27
CA ALA A 195 3.19 17.72 -7.69
C ALA A 195 3.18 18.37 -6.30
N VAL A 196 2.19 19.21 -6.00
CA VAL A 196 2.02 19.86 -4.69
C VAL A 196 1.19 18.98 -3.73
N VAL A 197 0.07 18.44 -4.21
CA VAL A 197 -0.89 17.66 -3.38
C VAL A 197 -0.37 16.26 -3.10
N GLY A 198 0.33 15.65 -4.07
CA GLY A 198 0.75 14.25 -4.02
C GLY A 198 -0.40 13.28 -4.21
N GLY A 199 -0.12 11.99 -3.96
CA GLY A 199 -1.06 10.89 -4.18
C GLY A 199 -1.69 10.32 -2.91
N MET A 200 -1.48 10.90 -1.72
CA MET A 200 -2.07 10.38 -0.49
C MET A 200 -3.58 10.65 -0.46
N PRO A 201 -4.44 9.61 -0.29
CA PRO A 201 -5.90 9.76 -0.43
C PRO A 201 -6.50 10.87 0.41
N ALA A 202 -6.06 11.05 1.65
CA ALA A 202 -6.55 12.11 2.53
C ALA A 202 -6.23 13.51 1.98
N ALA A 203 -5.01 13.71 1.45
CA ALA A 203 -4.58 14.97 0.85
C ALA A 203 -5.34 15.26 -0.45
N VAL A 204 -5.53 14.23 -1.29
CA VAL A 204 -6.28 14.34 -2.56
C VAL A 204 -7.75 14.68 -2.29
N ASN A 205 -8.42 13.98 -1.37
CA ASN A 205 -9.81 14.29 -1.00
C ASN A 205 -9.96 15.72 -0.51
N ALA A 206 -9.11 16.14 0.45
CA ALA A 206 -9.16 17.51 0.97
C ALA A 206 -8.97 18.55 -0.12
N PHE A 207 -8.05 18.32 -1.07
CA PHE A 207 -7.84 19.21 -2.20
C PHE A 207 -9.05 19.27 -3.15
N ILE A 208 -9.67 18.12 -3.44
CA ILE A 208 -10.82 18.07 -4.35
C ILE A 208 -12.01 18.81 -3.74
N GLU A 209 -12.27 18.59 -2.46
CA GLU A 209 -13.42 19.15 -1.74
C GLU A 209 -13.28 20.65 -1.45
N THR A 210 -12.07 21.10 -1.09
CA THR A 210 -11.89 22.45 -0.55
C THR A 210 -11.05 23.39 -1.43
N LYS A 211 -10.21 22.84 -2.31
CA LYS A 211 -9.16 23.56 -3.07
C LYS A 211 -8.18 24.36 -2.18
N GLN A 212 -8.13 24.06 -0.88
CA GLN A 212 -7.29 24.78 0.09
C GLN A 212 -5.96 24.08 0.32
N LEU A 213 -4.88 24.65 -0.21
CA LEU A 213 -3.54 24.08 -0.06
C LEU A 213 -3.05 24.05 1.40
N ASN A 214 -3.47 24.99 2.24
CA ASN A 214 -3.08 25.00 3.66
C ASN A 214 -3.59 23.75 4.40
N LEU A 215 -4.81 23.31 4.09
CA LEU A 215 -5.37 22.09 4.65
C LEU A 215 -4.58 20.86 4.16
N VAL A 216 -4.26 20.81 2.86
CA VAL A 216 -3.43 19.75 2.28
C VAL A 216 -2.08 19.67 2.98
N LEU A 217 -1.39 20.81 3.18
CA LEU A 217 -0.10 20.85 3.88
C LEU A 217 -0.20 20.35 5.32
N SER A 218 -1.28 20.67 6.03
CA SER A 218 -1.53 20.16 7.39
C SER A 218 -1.64 18.63 7.38
N ILE A 219 -2.42 18.07 6.45
CA ILE A 219 -2.58 16.61 6.29
C ILE A 219 -1.24 15.95 5.94
N GLN A 220 -0.48 16.53 5.02
CA GLN A 220 0.84 16.00 4.65
C GLN A 220 1.81 15.97 5.83
N ARG A 221 1.83 17.02 6.67
CA ARG A 221 2.64 17.06 7.90
C ARG A 221 2.26 15.96 8.88
N ASN A 222 0.96 15.70 9.07
CA ASN A 222 0.48 14.62 9.93
C ASN A 222 0.87 13.23 9.39
N ILE A 223 0.84 13.05 8.06
CA ILE A 223 1.31 11.83 7.40
C ILE A 223 2.80 11.63 7.65
N ILE A 224 3.62 12.66 7.48
CA ILE A 224 5.07 12.61 7.73
C ILE A 224 5.36 12.25 9.19
N ALA A 225 4.67 12.88 10.14
CA ALA A 225 4.80 12.55 11.56
C ALA A 225 4.48 11.08 11.84
N SER A 226 3.39 10.55 11.24
CA SER A 226 3.02 9.13 11.37
C SER A 226 4.10 8.19 10.84
N TYR A 227 4.80 8.56 9.78
CA TYR A 227 5.94 7.77 9.27
C TYR A 227 7.16 7.84 10.21
N GLU A 228 7.43 9.01 10.81
CA GLU A 228 8.49 9.11 11.82
C GLU A 228 8.20 8.24 13.06
N ASP A 229 6.94 8.15 13.49
CA ASP A 229 6.51 7.25 14.57
C ASP A 229 6.70 5.77 14.20
N ASP A 230 6.39 5.38 12.95
CA ASP A 230 6.63 4.02 12.47
C ASP A 230 8.13 3.67 12.45
N MET A 231 9.02 4.63 12.14
CA MET A 231 10.47 4.40 12.22
C MET A 231 10.90 4.06 13.66
N VAL A 232 10.25 4.68 14.65
CA VAL A 232 10.49 4.37 16.07
C VAL A 232 9.95 2.98 16.43
N LYS A 233 8.82 2.57 15.86
CA LYS A 233 8.15 1.30 16.17
C LYS A 233 8.86 0.09 15.54
N TYR A 234 9.26 0.17 14.27
CA TYR A 234 9.69 -0.99 13.48
C TYR A 234 11.20 -1.09 13.28
N ALA A 235 11.98 -0.04 13.51
CA ALA A 235 13.41 -0.08 13.40
C ALA A 235 14.10 -0.59 14.69
N GLU A 236 15.24 -1.27 14.56
CA GLU A 236 16.09 -1.60 15.70
C GLU A 236 16.63 -0.32 16.34
N ASN A 237 16.82 -0.32 17.67
CA ASN A 237 17.21 0.88 18.42
C ASN A 237 18.47 1.56 17.88
N LYS A 238 19.47 0.77 17.42
CA LYS A 238 20.72 1.28 16.83
C LYS A 238 20.52 1.98 15.48
N ASP A 239 19.49 1.58 14.70
CA ASP A 239 19.26 2.04 13.34
C ASP A 239 18.27 3.21 13.26
N LYS A 240 17.42 3.41 14.29
CA LYS A 240 16.43 4.49 14.36
C LYS A 240 17.00 5.87 14.00
N PRO A 241 18.13 6.33 14.61
CA PRO A 241 18.68 7.64 14.28
C PRO A 241 19.20 7.73 12.84
N LEU A 242 19.70 6.62 12.29
CA LEU A 242 20.23 6.57 10.93
C LEU A 242 19.10 6.62 9.89
N ILE A 243 18.02 5.85 10.13
CA ILE A 243 16.83 5.83 9.28
C ILE A 243 16.15 7.21 9.27
N LYS A 244 15.97 7.82 10.46
CA LYS A 244 15.39 9.17 10.57
C LYS A 244 16.25 10.21 9.85
N ALA A 245 17.55 10.19 10.02
CA ALA A 245 18.47 11.11 9.33
C ALA A 245 18.43 10.91 7.80
N CYS A 246 18.36 9.65 7.33
CA CYS A 246 18.21 9.32 5.93
C CYS A 246 16.91 9.90 5.38
N PHE A 247 15.77 9.61 6.01
CA PHE A 247 14.45 10.10 5.63
C PHE A 247 14.39 11.62 5.54
N GLN A 248 14.83 12.33 6.58
CA GLN A 248 14.82 13.80 6.65
C GLN A 248 15.75 14.46 5.61
N SER A 249 16.77 13.73 5.11
CA SER A 249 17.64 14.25 4.06
C SER A 249 17.02 14.24 2.66
N ILE A 250 16.02 13.38 2.42
CA ILE A 250 15.46 13.13 1.07
C ILE A 250 14.87 14.39 0.43
N PRO A 251 13.99 15.17 1.07
CA PRO A 251 13.43 16.38 0.45
C PRO A 251 14.51 17.39 0.06
N LYS A 252 15.51 17.57 0.93
CA LYS A 252 16.65 18.46 0.67
C LYS A 252 17.51 18.02 -0.51
N GLN A 253 17.64 16.72 -0.72
CA GLN A 253 18.38 16.18 -1.86
C GLN A 253 17.58 16.26 -3.16
N LEU A 254 16.26 16.03 -3.11
CA LEU A 254 15.37 16.16 -4.26
C LEU A 254 15.20 17.60 -4.75
N SER A 255 15.40 18.60 -3.88
CA SER A 255 15.33 20.02 -4.26
C SER A 255 16.55 20.54 -5.03
N LYS A 256 17.61 19.73 -5.18
CA LYS A 256 18.81 20.11 -5.95
C LYS A 256 18.61 19.84 -7.44
N GLU A 257 19.36 20.55 -8.29
CA GLU A 257 19.39 20.30 -9.74
C GLU A 257 19.80 18.86 -10.03
N ASN A 258 20.92 18.40 -9.43
CA ASN A 258 21.33 17.02 -9.48
C ASN A 258 20.59 16.22 -8.39
N LYS A 259 19.55 15.50 -8.81
CA LYS A 259 18.71 14.67 -7.93
C LYS A 259 19.35 13.31 -7.55
N LYS A 260 20.63 13.09 -7.85
CA LYS A 260 21.35 11.89 -7.44
C LYS A 260 21.48 11.84 -5.92
N PHE A 261 21.01 10.76 -5.30
CA PHE A 261 21.13 10.57 -3.87
C PHE A 261 22.61 10.43 -3.44
N GLN A 262 23.03 11.25 -2.48
CA GLN A 262 24.42 11.29 -1.98
C GLN A 262 24.43 11.05 -0.47
N TYR A 263 25.05 9.97 -0.04
CA TYR A 263 25.14 9.61 1.38
C TYR A 263 25.86 10.69 2.20
N SER A 264 26.90 11.34 1.65
CA SER A 264 27.65 12.42 2.31
C SER A 264 26.80 13.64 2.68
N LEU A 265 25.64 13.80 2.07
CA LEU A 265 24.70 14.90 2.36
C LEU A 265 23.71 14.59 3.49
N ILE A 266 23.62 13.35 3.96
CA ILE A 266 22.83 12.99 5.14
C ILE A 266 23.45 13.67 6.37
N LYS A 267 24.74 13.44 6.59
CA LYS A 267 25.53 14.03 7.66
C LYS A 267 27.00 14.02 7.24
N LYS A 268 27.78 15.00 7.70
CA LYS A 268 29.23 15.03 7.45
C LYS A 268 29.90 13.71 7.85
N GLY A 269 30.63 13.11 6.94
CA GLY A 269 31.29 11.80 7.12
C GLY A 269 30.40 10.57 6.92
N SER A 270 29.19 10.74 6.40
CA SER A 270 28.30 9.60 6.05
C SER A 270 28.81 8.85 4.83
N THR A 271 28.81 7.51 4.92
CA THR A 271 29.22 6.61 3.84
C THR A 271 28.07 5.69 3.41
N ALA A 272 28.15 5.13 2.21
CA ALA A 272 27.20 4.14 1.74
C ALA A 272 27.12 2.92 2.67
N ALA A 273 28.27 2.42 3.13
CA ALA A 273 28.34 1.27 4.06
C ALA A 273 27.50 1.49 5.33
N ARG A 274 27.45 2.72 5.84
CA ARG A 274 26.71 3.05 7.06
C ARG A 274 25.21 3.28 6.84
N PHE A 275 24.79 3.82 5.69
CA PHE A 275 23.43 4.29 5.46
C PHE A 275 22.66 3.51 4.38
N ALA A 276 23.29 2.54 3.69
CA ALA A 276 22.61 1.74 2.67
C ALA A 276 21.42 0.96 3.25
N GLY A 277 21.59 0.35 4.43
CA GLY A 277 20.51 -0.33 5.13
C GLY A 277 19.38 0.61 5.54
N SER A 278 19.70 1.84 5.95
CA SER A 278 18.69 2.85 6.30
C SER A 278 17.90 3.32 5.08
N LEU A 279 18.55 3.51 3.93
CA LEU A 279 17.87 3.86 2.68
C LEU A 279 17.00 2.70 2.19
N GLN A 280 17.49 1.47 2.29
CA GLN A 280 16.72 0.27 1.98
C GLN A 280 15.48 0.15 2.87
N TRP A 281 15.61 0.43 4.16
CA TRP A 281 14.49 0.41 5.10
C TRP A 281 13.40 1.42 4.69
N VAL A 282 13.77 2.65 4.32
CA VAL A 282 12.82 3.69 3.87
C VAL A 282 12.12 3.29 2.56
N GLU A 283 12.82 2.61 1.65
CA GLU A 283 12.23 2.02 0.45
C GLU A 283 11.30 0.85 0.78
N ASP A 284 11.70 -0.03 1.68
CA ASP A 284 10.89 -1.16 2.14
C ASP A 284 9.62 -0.72 2.90
N ALA A 285 9.64 0.47 3.50
CA ALA A 285 8.46 1.13 4.06
C ALA A 285 7.50 1.67 2.99
N GLY A 286 7.92 1.69 1.72
CA GLY A 286 7.14 2.26 0.62
C GLY A 286 7.07 3.78 0.63
N ILE A 287 7.97 4.44 1.36
CA ILE A 287 8.03 5.90 1.46
C ILE A 287 8.70 6.50 0.23
N ILE A 288 9.72 5.81 -0.29
CA ILE A 288 10.44 6.18 -1.50
C ILE A 288 10.49 5.00 -2.47
N LYS A 289 10.78 5.32 -3.73
CA LYS A 289 11.16 4.36 -4.75
C LYS A 289 12.46 4.85 -5.40
N ARG A 290 13.48 3.99 -5.43
CA ARG A 290 14.73 4.33 -6.10
C ARG A 290 14.56 4.29 -7.60
N CYS A 291 14.97 5.34 -8.28
CA CYS A 291 15.07 5.39 -9.73
C CYS A 291 16.56 5.28 -10.11
N TYR A 292 16.88 4.37 -11.00
CA TYR A 292 18.25 4.18 -11.49
C TYR A 292 18.38 4.80 -12.87
N ASN A 293 19.52 5.47 -13.12
CA ASN A 293 19.80 5.97 -14.46
C ASN A 293 20.13 4.77 -15.37
N PRO A 294 19.38 4.54 -16.46
CA PRO A 294 19.63 3.42 -17.36
C PRO A 294 21.04 3.43 -17.99
N VAL A 295 21.67 4.58 -18.12
CA VAL A 295 23.04 4.70 -18.64
C VAL A 295 24.08 4.01 -17.73
N SER A 296 23.77 3.82 -16.46
CA SER A 296 24.65 3.09 -15.52
C SER A 296 24.57 1.56 -15.67
N TYR A 297 23.60 1.04 -16.41
CA TYR A 297 23.39 -0.40 -16.58
C TYR A 297 24.10 -0.99 -17.81
N THR A 298 24.68 -0.18 -18.69
CA THR A 298 25.43 -0.68 -19.85
C THR A 298 26.71 -1.43 -19.46
N HIS A 299 27.10 -1.42 -18.19
CA HIS A 299 28.23 -2.18 -17.65
C HIS A 299 27.83 -3.39 -16.78
N LEU A 300 26.54 -3.70 -16.65
CA LEU A 300 26.04 -4.83 -15.87
C LEU A 300 25.34 -5.91 -16.71
N THR A 301 25.48 -5.86 -18.03
CA THR A 301 25.09 -6.98 -18.87
C THR A 301 26.31 -7.87 -19.07
N LEU A 302 26.50 -8.79 -18.14
CA LEU A 302 27.05 -10.14 -18.39
C LEU A 302 26.66 -11.01 -17.23
#